data_709c22853aaef675e4e1316219774a29
#
_entry.id   709c22853aaef675e4e1316219774a29
#
_cell.length_a   1.000
_cell.length_b   1.000
_cell.length_c   1.000
_cell.angle_alpha   90.00
_cell.angle_beta   90.00
_cell.angle_gamma   90.00
#
_symmetry.space_group_name_H-M   'P 1'
#
loop_
_entity.id
_entity.type
_entity.pdbx_description
1 polymer ?
#
loop_
_entity_poly.entity_id
_entity_poly.type
_entity_poly.pdbx_seq_one_letter_code
_entity_poly.pdbx_strand_id
1 'polypeptide(L)'
;NKFKKPVINAGNYRDPKVVEKVLESGDVDIVGMGRGLIAEPNWVKKVENGEEDLLRKCISCNVGCAGNRIGVNRPIRCTVNPAVPEGDIYKALKVNKNCNVVVVGAGTAGMEAACTAAEVGCNVFVLEKNDHIGGLSTFISDLPSKTRMKDFPKYLEARAARLKNLYVFLNTEATVD
;
A
#
# COMPACT_ATOMS: atom_id res chain seq x y z
N ASN A 1 29.06 3.14 20.29
CA ASN A 1 29.58 3.66 19.00
C ASN A 1 31.10 3.88 19.11
N LYS A 2 31.88 2.98 18.48
CA LYS A 2 33.38 3.02 18.49
C LYS A 2 33.94 4.33 17.94
N PHE A 3 33.22 4.97 17.01
CA PHE A 3 33.73 6.15 16.30
C PHE A 3 33.20 7.47 16.85
N LYS A 4 32.34 7.44 17.88
CA LYS A 4 31.69 8.66 18.44
C LYS A 4 31.07 9.56 17.37
N LYS A 5 30.51 8.96 16.32
CA LYS A 5 29.85 9.62 15.20
C LYS A 5 28.42 9.10 15.07
N PRO A 6 27.48 9.91 14.54
CA PRO A 6 26.14 9.44 14.26
C PRO A 6 26.16 8.21 13.34
N VAL A 7 25.37 7.20 13.70
CA VAL A 7 25.22 5.95 12.95
C VAL A 7 23.90 5.97 12.21
N ILE A 8 23.96 5.82 10.89
CA ILE A 8 22.77 5.64 10.04
C ILE A 8 22.67 4.18 9.66
N ASN A 9 21.52 3.57 9.95
CA ASN A 9 21.25 2.19 9.56
C ASN A 9 20.08 2.13 8.56
N ALA A 10 20.22 1.32 7.50
CA ALA A 10 19.22 1.11 6.47
C ALA A 10 18.95 -0.41 6.33
N GLY A 11 17.99 -0.92 7.06
CA GLY A 11 17.69 -2.34 7.20
C GLY A 11 16.33 -2.78 6.64
N ASN A 12 15.85 -2.21 5.52
CA ASN A 12 14.53 -2.52 4.97
C ASN A 12 13.39 -2.21 5.97
N TYR A 13 13.53 -1.12 6.67
CA TYR A 13 12.54 -0.59 7.61
C TYR A 13 11.25 -0.25 6.88
N ARG A 14 10.13 -0.64 7.46
CA ARG A 14 8.79 -0.42 6.91
C ARG A 14 7.69 -0.44 8.00
N ASP A 15 8.04 -0.92 9.17
CA ASP A 15 7.14 -1.03 10.32
C ASP A 15 7.58 -0.03 11.40
N PRO A 16 6.68 0.89 11.86
CA PRO A 16 7.01 1.90 12.86
C PRO A 16 7.57 1.31 14.15
N LYS A 17 6.95 0.25 14.66
CA LYS A 17 7.40 -0.41 15.91
C LYS A 17 8.81 -0.97 15.82
N VAL A 18 9.23 -1.42 14.63
CA VAL A 18 10.59 -1.89 14.40
C VAL A 18 11.56 -0.71 14.37
N VAL A 19 11.16 0.41 13.76
CA VAL A 19 11.96 1.64 13.71
C VAL A 19 12.17 2.22 15.10
N GLU A 20 11.11 2.37 15.87
CA GLU A 20 11.16 2.84 17.26
C GLU A 20 12.11 1.99 18.11
N LYS A 21 11.92 0.67 18.09
CA LYS A 21 12.77 -0.27 18.84
C LYS A 21 14.25 -0.19 18.47
N VAL A 22 14.56 0.06 17.19
CA VAL A 22 15.96 0.22 16.74
C VAL A 22 16.54 1.53 17.23
N LEU A 23 15.79 2.62 17.20
CA LEU A 23 16.24 3.93 17.73
C LEU A 23 16.40 3.89 19.27
N GLU A 24 15.48 3.25 19.97
CA GLU A 24 15.52 3.08 21.42
C GLU A 24 16.73 2.24 21.90
N SER A 25 17.26 1.36 21.05
CA SER A 25 18.46 0.56 21.41
C SER A 25 19.71 1.41 21.66
N GLY A 26 19.74 2.62 21.12
CA GLY A 26 20.92 3.51 21.20
C GLY A 26 22.10 3.10 20.31
N ASP A 27 21.98 2.01 19.56
CA ASP A 27 23.02 1.56 18.62
C ASP A 27 22.97 2.33 17.28
N VAL A 28 21.84 2.95 16.99
CA VAL A 28 21.53 3.65 15.75
C VAL A 28 20.93 5.01 16.08
N ASP A 29 21.48 6.06 15.51
CA ASP A 29 21.00 7.45 15.70
C ASP A 29 19.96 7.84 14.63
N ILE A 30 20.08 7.30 13.41
CA ILE A 30 19.23 7.65 12.27
C ILE A 30 18.85 6.38 11.48
N VAL A 31 17.57 6.25 11.18
CA VAL A 31 17.06 5.18 10.31
C VAL A 31 16.93 5.68 8.88
N GLY A 32 17.61 5.00 7.95
CA GLY A 32 17.51 5.25 6.52
C GLY A 32 16.44 4.37 5.86
N MET A 33 15.56 4.99 5.09
CA MET A 33 14.51 4.28 4.33
C MET A 33 14.62 4.59 2.83
N GLY A 34 14.84 3.56 2.00
CA GLY A 34 14.77 3.68 0.53
C GLY A 34 13.41 3.18 0.01
N ARG A 35 13.30 1.87 -0.19
CA ARG A 35 12.07 1.24 -0.76
C ARG A 35 10.81 1.47 0.07
N GLY A 36 10.95 1.68 1.39
CA GLY A 36 9.82 2.04 2.26
C GLY A 36 9.18 3.35 1.82
N LEU A 37 9.98 4.39 1.54
CA LEU A 37 9.50 5.69 1.09
C LEU A 37 9.06 5.70 -0.39
N ILE A 38 9.56 4.80 -1.23
CA ILE A 38 9.01 4.60 -2.58
C ILE A 38 7.58 4.06 -2.48
N ALA A 39 7.34 3.10 -1.59
CA ALA A 39 6.01 2.55 -1.38
C ALA A 39 5.07 3.55 -0.69
N GLU A 40 5.55 4.26 0.32
CA GLU A 40 4.79 5.24 1.11
C GLU A 40 5.61 6.52 1.36
N PRO A 41 5.49 7.51 0.48
CA PRO A 41 6.22 8.78 0.64
C PRO A 41 5.87 9.55 1.93
N ASN A 42 4.64 9.38 2.41
CA ASN A 42 4.13 10.04 3.62
C ASN A 42 4.30 9.20 4.89
N TRP A 43 5.23 8.25 4.90
CA TRP A 43 5.39 7.29 5.99
C TRP A 43 5.53 7.98 7.35
N VAL A 44 6.46 8.94 7.48
CA VAL A 44 6.70 9.66 8.73
C VAL A 44 5.46 10.42 9.16
N LYS A 45 4.87 11.19 8.26
CA LYS A 45 3.66 11.98 8.53
C LYS A 45 2.47 11.13 8.99
N LYS A 46 2.28 9.96 8.38
CA LYS A 46 1.22 9.04 8.79
C LYS A 46 1.47 8.46 10.18
N VAL A 47 2.73 8.13 10.51
CA VAL A 47 3.10 7.66 11.85
C VAL A 47 2.89 8.75 12.89
N GLU A 48 3.32 9.98 12.63
CA GLU A 48 3.08 11.13 13.51
C GLU A 48 1.59 11.38 13.77
N ASN A 49 0.75 11.12 12.78
CA ASN A 49 -0.70 11.27 12.89
C ASN A 49 -1.41 10.04 13.51
N GLY A 50 -0.72 8.96 13.84
CA GLY A 50 -1.33 7.71 14.31
C GLY A 50 -2.08 6.93 13.22
N GLU A 51 -1.76 7.16 11.94
CA GLU A 51 -2.40 6.54 10.78
C GLU A 51 -1.59 5.33 10.26
N GLU A 52 -1.05 4.52 11.16
CA GLU A 52 -0.17 3.40 10.80
C GLU A 52 -0.87 2.30 9.97
N ASP A 53 -2.16 2.13 10.13
CA ASP A 53 -3.00 1.22 9.35
C ASP A 53 -3.16 1.67 7.89
N LEU A 54 -2.94 2.96 7.60
CA LEU A 54 -2.89 3.52 6.25
C LEU A 54 -1.49 3.49 5.63
N LEU A 55 -0.51 2.87 6.26
CA LEU A 55 0.82 2.71 5.66
C LEU A 55 0.80 1.68 4.54
N ARG A 56 1.10 2.12 3.33
CA ARG A 56 1.36 1.25 2.18
C ARG A 56 2.74 0.63 2.30
N LYS A 57 2.85 -0.43 3.11
CA LYS A 57 4.14 -1.04 3.45
C LYS A 57 4.80 -1.72 2.24
N CYS A 58 6.09 -1.51 2.05
CA CYS A 58 6.87 -2.17 1.00
C CYS A 58 6.84 -3.69 1.18
N ILE A 59 6.43 -4.42 0.14
CA ILE A 59 6.38 -5.90 0.12
C ILE A 59 7.72 -6.55 -0.27
N SER A 60 8.76 -5.75 -0.48
CA SER A 60 10.12 -6.20 -0.84
C SER A 60 10.22 -7.06 -2.11
N CYS A 61 9.34 -6.84 -3.07
CA CYS A 61 9.30 -7.59 -4.34
C CYS A 61 10.46 -7.25 -5.28
N ASN A 62 11.07 -6.09 -5.16
CA ASN A 62 12.14 -5.54 -6.02
C ASN A 62 11.79 -5.36 -7.51
N VAL A 63 10.60 -5.72 -7.96
CA VAL A 63 10.23 -5.79 -9.38
C VAL A 63 10.30 -4.42 -10.06
N GLY A 64 9.52 -3.45 -9.59
CA GLY A 64 9.42 -2.14 -10.23
C GLY A 64 10.49 -1.13 -9.82
N CYS A 65 11.11 -1.31 -8.67
CA CYS A 65 12.17 -0.40 -8.17
C CYS A 65 13.56 -0.89 -8.55
N ALA A 66 14.16 -1.79 -7.78
CA ALA A 66 15.52 -2.29 -8.04
C ALA A 66 15.63 -3.00 -9.38
N GLY A 67 14.67 -3.85 -9.75
CA GLY A 67 14.65 -4.55 -11.02
C GLY A 67 14.64 -3.59 -12.22
N ASN A 68 13.77 -2.58 -12.21
CA ASN A 68 13.76 -1.59 -13.28
C ASN A 68 15.03 -0.76 -13.31
N ARG A 69 15.46 -0.20 -12.17
CA ARG A 69 16.60 0.72 -12.14
C ARG A 69 17.94 0.03 -12.37
N ILE A 70 18.19 -1.08 -11.66
CA ILE A 70 19.47 -1.79 -11.70
C ILE A 70 19.50 -2.81 -12.83
N GLY A 71 18.42 -3.60 -12.98
CA GLY A 71 18.38 -4.70 -13.95
C GLY A 71 18.28 -4.24 -15.38
N VAL A 72 17.49 -3.20 -15.70
CA VAL A 72 17.18 -2.81 -17.09
C VAL A 72 17.27 -1.31 -17.37
N ASN A 73 17.81 -0.53 -16.44
CA ASN A 73 17.99 0.93 -16.52
C ASN A 73 16.71 1.69 -16.96
N ARG A 74 15.58 1.34 -16.41
CA ARG A 74 14.29 2.02 -16.62
C ARG A 74 13.90 2.85 -15.40
N PRO A 75 12.98 3.82 -15.55
CA PRO A 75 12.39 4.55 -14.42
C PRO A 75 11.82 3.59 -13.38
N ILE A 76 11.97 3.96 -12.10
CA ILE A 76 11.39 3.17 -11.02
C ILE A 76 9.86 3.23 -11.07
N ARG A 77 9.26 2.08 -10.72
CA ARG A 77 7.85 1.91 -10.41
C ARG A 77 7.71 1.16 -9.09
N CYS A 78 6.53 1.11 -8.55
CA CYS A 78 6.26 0.34 -7.35
C CYS A 78 5.02 -0.53 -7.53
N THR A 79 5.13 -1.80 -7.14
CA THR A 79 4.02 -2.77 -7.25
C THR A 79 2.82 -2.38 -6.39
N VAL A 80 3.07 -1.73 -5.26
CA VAL A 80 2.01 -1.33 -4.30
C VAL A 80 1.70 0.16 -4.32
N ASN A 81 2.46 0.98 -5.05
CA ASN A 81 2.22 2.41 -5.17
C ASN A 81 2.10 2.82 -6.64
N PRO A 82 0.87 2.95 -7.17
CA PRO A 82 0.66 3.30 -8.57
C PRO A 82 1.11 4.72 -8.92
N ALA A 83 1.25 5.62 -7.93
CA ALA A 83 1.69 6.99 -8.16
C ALA A 83 3.19 7.13 -8.50
N VAL A 84 3.96 6.05 -8.50
CA VAL A 84 5.37 6.05 -8.91
C VAL A 84 5.47 5.51 -10.36
N PRO A 85 6.00 6.28 -11.32
CA PRO A 85 6.64 7.60 -11.26
C PRO A 85 5.71 8.81 -11.47
N GLU A 86 4.43 8.59 -11.65
CA GLU A 86 3.45 9.55 -12.19
C GLU A 86 3.17 10.73 -11.23
N GLY A 87 3.57 10.61 -9.96
CA GLY A 87 3.49 11.70 -8.99
C GLY A 87 2.08 12.26 -8.83
N ASP A 88 1.94 13.56 -9.09
CA ASP A 88 0.72 14.31 -8.80
C ASP A 88 -0.44 14.05 -9.77
N ILE A 89 -0.21 13.35 -10.89
CA ILE A 89 -1.29 12.96 -11.82
C ILE A 89 -2.37 12.16 -11.07
N TYR A 90 -1.97 11.34 -10.12
CA TYR A 90 -2.91 10.55 -9.31
C TYR A 90 -3.63 11.35 -8.22
N LYS A 91 -3.27 12.62 -7.98
CA LYS A 91 -3.83 13.39 -6.87
C LYS A 91 -5.07 14.19 -7.21
N ALA A 92 -5.40 14.34 -8.48
CA ALA A 92 -6.03 15.59 -8.83
C ALA A 92 -7.43 15.52 -9.41
N LEU A 93 -7.86 14.44 -9.99
CA LEU A 93 -9.10 14.45 -10.74
C LEU A 93 -10.30 14.16 -9.83
N LYS A 94 -11.16 15.14 -9.65
CA LYS A 94 -12.50 14.93 -9.12
C LYS A 94 -13.48 14.76 -10.26
N VAL A 95 -14.43 13.85 -10.11
CA VAL A 95 -15.53 13.72 -11.07
C VAL A 95 -16.52 14.85 -10.88
N ASN A 96 -16.88 15.50 -11.98
CA ASN A 96 -17.83 16.62 -11.96
C ASN A 96 -19.30 16.18 -12.05
N LYS A 97 -19.56 14.88 -12.16
CA LYS A 97 -20.90 14.29 -12.25
C LYS A 97 -21.04 13.15 -11.25
N ASN A 98 -22.24 12.97 -10.73
CA ASN A 98 -22.55 11.76 -9.97
C ASN A 98 -22.32 10.55 -10.87
N CYS A 99 -21.44 9.64 -10.44
CA CYS A 99 -21.19 8.39 -11.12
C CYS A 99 -21.29 7.22 -10.15
N ASN A 100 -21.84 6.13 -10.63
CA ASN A 100 -21.86 4.86 -9.91
C ASN A 100 -20.89 3.92 -10.63
N VAL A 101 -20.04 3.26 -9.87
CA VAL A 101 -19.05 2.31 -10.39
C VAL A 101 -19.27 0.97 -9.70
N VAL A 102 -19.41 -0.07 -10.48
CA VAL A 102 -19.44 -1.44 -9.98
C VAL A 102 -18.07 -2.08 -10.27
N VAL A 103 -17.47 -2.65 -9.22
CA VAL A 103 -16.20 -3.38 -9.31
C VAL A 103 -16.47 -4.84 -9.00
N VAL A 104 -16.16 -5.72 -9.93
CA VAL A 104 -16.29 -7.16 -9.74
C VAL A 104 -14.98 -7.75 -9.29
N GLY A 105 -14.97 -8.29 -8.07
CA GLY A 105 -13.82 -8.88 -7.40
C GLY A 105 -13.09 -7.91 -6.48
N ALA A 106 -12.97 -8.29 -5.20
CA ALA A 106 -12.24 -7.54 -4.17
C ALA A 106 -10.78 -7.99 -4.00
N GLY A 107 -10.15 -8.45 -5.08
CA GLY A 107 -8.70 -8.64 -5.12
C GLY A 107 -7.95 -7.29 -5.05
N THR A 108 -6.62 -7.32 -4.97
CA THR A 108 -5.81 -6.09 -4.83
C THR A 108 -6.06 -5.07 -5.94
N ALA A 109 -6.24 -5.51 -7.18
CA ALA A 109 -6.52 -4.63 -8.32
C ALA A 109 -7.92 -4.00 -8.21
N GLY A 110 -8.94 -4.80 -7.89
CA GLY A 110 -10.32 -4.31 -7.73
C GLY A 110 -10.44 -3.34 -6.56
N MET A 111 -9.85 -3.64 -5.42
CA MET A 111 -9.86 -2.74 -4.26
C MET A 111 -9.09 -1.43 -4.50
N GLU A 112 -7.95 -1.46 -5.20
CA GLU A 112 -7.24 -0.23 -5.59
C GLU A 112 -8.08 0.63 -6.53
N ALA A 113 -8.72 0.00 -7.54
CA ALA A 113 -9.63 0.69 -8.45
C ALA A 113 -10.84 1.29 -7.71
N ALA A 114 -11.44 0.52 -6.80
CA ALA A 114 -12.59 0.93 -6.01
C ALA A 114 -12.27 2.12 -5.10
N CYS A 115 -11.17 2.04 -4.34
CA CYS A 115 -10.73 3.14 -3.49
C CYS A 115 -10.44 4.40 -4.31
N THR A 116 -9.74 4.26 -5.44
CA THR A 116 -9.41 5.38 -6.32
C THR A 116 -10.69 6.03 -6.90
N ALA A 117 -11.64 5.24 -7.38
CA ALA A 117 -12.91 5.74 -7.88
C ALA A 117 -13.71 6.47 -6.80
N ALA A 118 -13.74 5.95 -5.58
CA ALA A 118 -14.42 6.59 -4.46
C ALA A 118 -13.74 7.91 -4.04
N GLU A 119 -12.41 7.96 -4.01
CA GLU A 119 -11.63 9.17 -3.69
C GLU A 119 -11.82 10.30 -4.70
N VAL A 120 -12.05 9.97 -5.97
CA VAL A 120 -12.37 10.98 -6.98
C VAL A 120 -13.84 11.41 -6.97
N GLY A 121 -14.70 10.74 -6.20
CA GLY A 121 -16.08 11.16 -5.91
C GLY A 121 -17.18 10.29 -6.48
N CYS A 122 -16.88 9.11 -7.06
CA CYS A 122 -17.89 8.16 -7.48
C CYS A 122 -18.51 7.41 -6.29
N ASN A 123 -19.76 6.96 -6.40
CA ASN A 123 -20.29 5.92 -5.54
C ASN A 123 -19.81 4.57 -6.05
N VAL A 124 -19.22 3.75 -5.20
CA VAL A 124 -18.58 2.50 -5.62
C VAL A 124 -19.19 1.30 -4.91
N PHE A 125 -19.52 0.29 -5.68
CA PHE A 125 -20.08 -0.98 -5.22
C PHE A 125 -19.14 -2.11 -5.63
N VAL A 126 -18.50 -2.76 -4.66
CA VAL A 126 -17.61 -3.91 -4.91
C VAL A 126 -18.34 -5.18 -4.62
N LEU A 127 -18.39 -6.08 -5.58
CA LEU A 127 -19.00 -7.42 -5.45
C LEU A 127 -17.87 -8.46 -5.37
N GLU A 128 -17.83 -9.23 -4.28
CA GLU A 128 -16.83 -10.27 -4.07
C GLU A 128 -17.54 -11.58 -3.67
N LYS A 129 -17.26 -12.64 -4.42
CA LYS A 129 -17.84 -13.96 -4.18
C LYS A 129 -17.36 -14.65 -2.91
N ASN A 130 -16.14 -14.34 -2.47
CA ASN A 130 -15.56 -14.88 -1.24
C ASN A 130 -15.98 -14.04 -0.02
N ASP A 131 -15.70 -14.57 1.15
CA ASP A 131 -15.96 -13.95 2.45
C ASP A 131 -14.92 -12.92 2.89
N HIS A 132 -13.90 -12.64 2.06
CA HIS A 132 -12.79 -11.75 2.37
C HIS A 132 -12.26 -11.01 1.14
N ILE A 133 -11.59 -9.87 1.39
CA ILE A 133 -10.88 -9.12 0.36
C ILE A 133 -9.43 -9.60 0.20
N GLY A 134 -8.75 -9.12 -0.86
CA GLY A 134 -7.33 -9.37 -1.10
C GLY A 134 -7.03 -10.46 -2.12
N GLY A 135 -7.98 -11.34 -2.39
CA GLY A 135 -7.89 -12.35 -3.43
C GLY A 135 -6.61 -13.18 -3.36
N LEU A 136 -5.92 -13.35 -4.49
CA LEU A 136 -4.70 -14.17 -4.58
C LEU A 136 -3.56 -13.69 -3.64
N SER A 137 -3.49 -12.40 -3.33
CA SER A 137 -2.45 -11.88 -2.43
C SER A 137 -2.58 -12.42 -1.01
N THR A 138 -3.81 -12.62 -0.53
CA THR A 138 -4.09 -13.24 0.77
C THR A 138 -3.62 -14.69 0.76
N PHE A 139 -4.03 -15.47 -0.25
CA PHE A 139 -3.60 -16.86 -0.41
C PHE A 139 -2.07 -17.02 -0.48
N ILE A 140 -1.38 -16.20 -1.28
CA ILE A 140 0.08 -16.24 -1.40
C ILE A 140 0.75 -15.90 -0.05
N SER A 141 0.14 -15.06 0.77
CA SER A 141 0.71 -14.63 2.04
C SER A 141 0.78 -15.75 3.11
N ASP A 142 0.09 -16.87 2.90
CA ASP A 142 0.16 -18.05 3.77
C ASP A 142 1.51 -18.78 3.64
N LEU A 143 2.23 -18.55 2.54
CA LEU A 143 3.57 -19.07 2.38
C LEU A 143 4.56 -18.33 3.31
N PRO A 144 5.37 -19.04 4.12
CA PRO A 144 6.29 -18.42 5.08
C PRO A 144 7.23 -17.37 4.48
N SER A 145 7.65 -17.57 3.23
CA SER A 145 8.52 -16.64 2.49
C SER A 145 7.79 -15.42 1.92
N LYS A 146 6.44 -15.37 1.96
CA LYS A 146 5.59 -14.38 1.31
C LYS A 146 4.66 -13.62 2.26
N THR A 147 4.83 -13.77 3.56
CA THR A 147 3.97 -13.18 4.59
C THR A 147 3.74 -11.67 4.45
N ARG A 148 4.67 -10.94 3.80
CA ARG A 148 4.54 -9.50 3.52
C ARG A 148 3.44 -9.16 2.50
N MET A 149 2.98 -10.13 1.73
CA MET A 149 1.93 -9.94 0.74
C MET A 149 0.58 -9.55 1.39
N LYS A 150 0.35 -9.95 2.64
CA LYS A 150 -0.88 -9.61 3.38
C LYS A 150 -0.98 -8.13 3.77
N ASP A 151 0.13 -7.39 3.78
CA ASP A 151 0.11 -5.98 4.23
C ASP A 151 -0.62 -5.08 3.23
N PHE A 152 -0.57 -5.40 1.93
CA PHE A 152 -1.24 -4.59 0.92
C PHE A 152 -2.77 -4.74 0.94
N PRO A 153 -3.37 -5.95 1.00
CA PRO A 153 -4.79 -6.10 1.25
C PRO A 153 -5.28 -5.38 2.51
N LYS A 154 -4.55 -5.50 3.63
CA LYS A 154 -4.89 -4.80 4.89
C LYS A 154 -4.90 -3.28 4.75
N TYR A 155 -3.92 -2.73 4.04
CA TYR A 155 -3.90 -1.31 3.72
C TYR A 155 -5.13 -0.90 2.90
N LEU A 156 -5.50 -1.70 1.88
CA LEU A 156 -6.67 -1.41 1.03
C LEU A 156 -7.98 -1.49 1.82
N GLU A 157 -8.08 -2.43 2.75
CA GLU A 157 -9.22 -2.53 3.67
C GLU A 157 -9.34 -1.31 4.57
N ALA A 158 -8.25 -0.92 5.22
CA ALA A 158 -8.21 0.27 6.08
C ALA A 158 -8.53 1.57 5.29
N ARG A 159 -8.04 1.67 4.05
CA ARG A 159 -8.35 2.79 3.14
C ARG A 159 -9.82 2.80 2.75
N ALA A 160 -10.38 1.67 2.36
CA ALA A 160 -11.78 1.53 2.00
C ALA A 160 -12.72 1.88 3.16
N ALA A 161 -12.40 1.46 4.39
CA ALA A 161 -13.19 1.74 5.58
C ALA A 161 -13.36 3.24 5.88
N ARG A 162 -12.49 4.10 5.35
CA ARG A 162 -12.57 5.56 5.50
C ARG A 162 -13.40 6.26 4.42
N LEU A 163 -13.84 5.53 3.38
CA LEU A 163 -14.57 6.07 2.23
C LEU A 163 -16.08 5.80 2.39
N LYS A 164 -16.84 6.85 2.69
CA LYS A 164 -18.29 6.75 2.93
C LYS A 164 -19.11 6.41 1.70
N ASN A 165 -18.54 6.54 0.51
CA ASN A 165 -19.13 6.30 -0.80
C ASN A 165 -18.60 4.99 -1.44
N LEU A 166 -17.97 4.11 -0.66
CA LEU A 166 -17.53 2.80 -1.08
C LEU A 166 -18.21 1.71 -0.26
N TYR A 167 -18.84 0.78 -0.94
CA TYR A 167 -19.61 -0.33 -0.35
C TYR A 167 -19.02 -1.66 -0.84
N VAL A 168 -18.65 -2.55 0.07
CA VAL A 168 -18.11 -3.87 -0.25
C VAL A 168 -19.12 -4.94 0.14
N PHE A 169 -19.55 -5.74 -0.81
CA PHE A 169 -20.48 -6.85 -0.64
C PHE A 169 -19.69 -8.16 -0.81
N LEU A 170 -19.37 -8.78 0.32
CA LEU A 170 -18.76 -10.10 0.37
C LEU A 170 -19.82 -11.18 0.18
N ASN A 171 -19.39 -12.42 -0.12
CA ASN A 171 -20.27 -13.55 -0.42
C ASN A 171 -21.32 -13.23 -1.51
N THR A 172 -20.95 -12.35 -2.44
CA THR A 172 -21.83 -11.87 -3.52
C THR A 172 -21.16 -12.10 -4.86
N GLU A 173 -21.66 -13.11 -5.59
CA GLU A 173 -21.18 -13.38 -6.95
C GLU A 173 -21.91 -12.48 -7.93
N ALA A 174 -21.14 -11.82 -8.80
CA ALA A 174 -21.69 -11.02 -9.89
C ALA A 174 -22.12 -11.94 -11.04
N THR A 175 -23.37 -11.82 -11.49
CA THR A 175 -23.93 -12.52 -12.65
C THR A 175 -24.23 -11.52 -13.76
N VAL A 176 -24.51 -12.00 -14.96
CA VAL A 176 -24.89 -11.18 -16.13
C VAL A 176 -26.40 -11.05 -16.30
N ASP A 177 -27.16 -11.63 -15.39
CA ASP A 177 -28.64 -11.64 -15.39
C ASP A 177 -29.21 -10.52 -14.54
#